data_18208b09e1b890583a14bb031d3a2789
#
_entry.id   18208b09e1b890583a14bb031d3a2789
#
_cell.length_a   1.000
_cell.length_b   1.000
_cell.length_c   1.000
_cell.angle_alpha   90.00
_cell.angle_beta   90.00
_cell.angle_gamma   90.00
#
_symmetry.space_group_name_H-M   'P 1'
#
loop_
_entity.id
_entity.type
_entity.pdbx_description
1 polymer ?
#
loop_
_entity_poly.entity_id
_entity_poly.type
_entity_poly.pdbx_seq_one_letter_code
_entity_poly.pdbx_strand_id
1 'polypeptide(L)'
;MTTATTQIADYTKTVFTAETCGGHSVSHDVYHRGSGAPVVLIQELPGIGEETLALADRLVGAGFEVIMPHLFGPIGRTSIGGNLVRVLCLRKEFSVLAAHRSSPLVDWLRLLCRDVRQSRGVEGVGVIGMCLTGNFAISLIADDSVLAAVASQPAMPFFKQRALHMSAHDVEDVRQALNEKGPMQVLRFEDDPLCTSEKSECIHKAFNDHNATRVKEITLPGKGHSVLTLDFVDEAGHPTRAALDNVIAYFGKQLTAAD
;
A
#
# COMPACT_ATOMS: atom_id res chain seq x y z
N MET A 1 -12.74 21.01 -15.14
CA MET A 1 -12.19 20.27 -16.30
C MET A 1 -11.84 18.89 -15.79
N THR A 2 -12.61 17.88 -16.13
CA THR A 2 -12.28 16.48 -15.87
C THR A 2 -11.10 16.13 -16.78
N THR A 3 -9.90 16.09 -16.22
CA THR A 3 -8.74 15.52 -16.93
C THR A 3 -9.07 14.05 -17.20
N ALA A 4 -8.97 13.63 -18.45
CA ALA A 4 -9.17 12.23 -18.82
C ALA A 4 -8.20 11.37 -18.00
N THR A 5 -8.71 10.33 -17.34
CA THR A 5 -7.89 9.39 -16.58
C THR A 5 -6.93 8.71 -17.55
N THR A 6 -5.64 8.67 -17.21
CA THR A 6 -4.62 7.99 -17.99
C THR A 6 -4.96 6.51 -18.11
N GLN A 7 -4.65 5.91 -19.25
CA GLN A 7 -4.85 4.50 -19.48
C GLN A 7 -3.60 3.70 -19.12
N ILE A 8 -3.75 2.42 -18.79
CA ILE A 8 -2.58 1.57 -18.49
C ILE A 8 -1.59 1.48 -19.65
N ALA A 9 -2.06 1.69 -20.89
CA ALA A 9 -1.21 1.75 -22.08
C ALA A 9 -0.23 2.93 -22.09
N ASP A 10 -0.49 3.96 -21.27
CA ASP A 10 0.38 5.14 -21.14
C ASP A 10 1.53 4.90 -20.15
N TYR A 11 1.58 3.73 -19.52
CA TYR A 11 2.63 3.32 -18.60
C TYR A 11 3.69 2.48 -19.30
N THR A 12 4.95 2.68 -18.93
CA THR A 12 6.02 1.77 -19.32
C THR A 12 5.86 0.45 -18.55
N LYS A 13 5.69 -0.63 -19.30
CA LYS A 13 5.57 -1.97 -18.74
C LYS A 13 6.93 -2.66 -18.70
N THR A 14 7.28 -3.23 -17.56
CA THR A 14 8.41 -4.14 -17.36
C THR A 14 7.94 -5.44 -16.72
N VAL A 15 8.80 -6.44 -16.65
CA VAL A 15 8.56 -7.66 -15.87
C VAL A 15 9.65 -7.73 -14.82
N PHE A 16 9.25 -7.84 -13.55
CA PHE A 16 10.20 -8.06 -12.45
C PHE A 16 10.06 -9.49 -11.95
N THR A 17 11.17 -10.22 -11.95
CA THR A 17 11.26 -11.60 -11.48
C THR A 17 12.28 -11.68 -10.34
N ALA A 18 11.89 -12.28 -9.23
CA ALA A 18 12.76 -12.46 -8.08
C ALA A 18 12.60 -13.84 -7.43
N GLU A 19 13.67 -14.34 -6.85
CA GLU A 19 13.63 -15.53 -6.00
C GLU A 19 13.32 -15.13 -4.57
N THR A 20 12.22 -15.66 -4.05
CA THR A 20 11.74 -15.39 -2.68
C THR A 20 12.38 -16.35 -1.67
N CYS A 21 12.27 -16.04 -0.37
CA CYS A 21 12.83 -16.82 0.75
C CYS A 21 12.30 -18.26 0.85
N GLY A 22 11.83 -18.89 -0.12
CA GLY A 22 11.41 -20.30 -0.19
C GLY A 22 11.98 -21.00 -1.42
N GLY A 23 12.88 -20.31 -2.17
CA GLY A 23 13.38 -20.81 -3.44
C GLY A 23 12.33 -20.80 -4.56
N HIS A 24 11.28 -20.01 -4.40
CA HIS A 24 10.25 -19.85 -5.43
C HIS A 24 10.55 -18.62 -6.28
N SER A 25 10.64 -18.81 -7.59
CA SER A 25 10.69 -17.71 -8.54
C SER A 25 9.29 -17.12 -8.72
N VAL A 26 9.15 -15.83 -8.41
CA VAL A 26 7.90 -15.08 -8.56
C VAL A 26 8.13 -13.99 -9.59
N SER A 27 7.20 -13.85 -10.54
CA SER A 27 7.28 -12.89 -11.64
C SER A 27 5.96 -12.18 -11.84
N HIS A 28 6.00 -10.84 -11.88
CA HIS A 28 4.84 -10.00 -12.16
C HIS A 28 5.18 -8.88 -13.13
N ASP A 29 4.17 -8.43 -13.86
CA ASP A 29 4.24 -7.20 -14.64
C ASP A 29 4.31 -6.00 -13.68
N VAL A 30 5.13 -5.01 -14.01
CA VAL A 30 5.27 -3.76 -13.26
C VAL A 30 5.12 -2.58 -14.22
N TYR A 31 4.27 -1.64 -13.84
CA TYR A 31 3.94 -0.47 -14.65
C TYR A 31 4.54 0.77 -14.02
N HIS A 32 5.24 1.58 -14.81
CA HIS A 32 5.97 2.76 -14.37
C HIS A 32 5.48 4.01 -15.07
N ARG A 33 5.30 5.10 -14.33
CA ARG A 33 5.01 6.42 -14.91
C ARG A 33 5.45 7.55 -13.99
N GLY A 34 5.80 8.68 -14.59
CA GLY A 34 6.29 9.85 -13.88
C GLY A 34 7.80 9.84 -13.70
N SER A 35 8.28 10.76 -12.89
CA SER A 35 9.69 10.94 -12.52
C SER A 35 9.76 11.56 -11.13
N GLY A 36 10.91 11.45 -10.48
CA GLY A 36 11.12 11.96 -9.12
C GLY A 36 11.18 10.83 -8.09
N ALA A 37 10.85 11.13 -6.84
CA ALA A 37 10.92 10.14 -5.78
C ALA A 37 9.96 8.97 -6.04
N PRO A 38 10.44 7.70 -5.98
CA PRO A 38 9.62 6.55 -6.36
C PRO A 38 8.62 6.17 -5.26
N VAL A 39 7.38 5.92 -5.68
CA VAL A 39 6.29 5.41 -4.84
C VAL A 39 5.75 4.11 -5.43
N VAL A 40 5.86 3.02 -4.71
CA VAL A 40 5.27 1.73 -5.05
C VAL A 40 3.80 1.74 -4.62
N LEU A 41 2.89 1.79 -5.60
CA LEU A 41 1.45 1.79 -5.40
C LEU A 41 0.91 0.36 -5.58
N ILE A 42 0.58 -0.29 -4.48
CA ILE A 42 0.10 -1.66 -4.47
C ILE A 42 -1.44 -1.64 -4.54
N GLN A 43 -1.96 -2.24 -5.59
CA GLN A 43 -3.38 -2.27 -5.90
C GLN A 43 -4.24 -2.89 -4.79
N GLU A 44 -5.49 -2.46 -4.71
CA GLU A 44 -6.51 -3.15 -3.92
C GLU A 44 -7.28 -4.19 -4.76
N LEU A 45 -8.17 -4.96 -4.12
CA LEU A 45 -9.20 -5.68 -4.85
C LEU A 45 -10.21 -4.65 -5.40
N PRO A 46 -10.57 -4.70 -6.64
CA PRO A 46 -10.52 -5.81 -7.61
C PRO A 46 -9.36 -5.82 -8.61
N GLY A 47 -8.37 -4.96 -8.52
CA GLY A 47 -7.27 -4.91 -9.49
C GLY A 47 -6.79 -3.48 -9.76
N ILE A 48 -6.08 -3.27 -10.85
CA ILE A 48 -5.70 -1.93 -11.32
C ILE A 48 -6.85 -1.40 -12.19
N GLY A 49 -7.79 -0.70 -11.56
CA GLY A 49 -8.94 -0.06 -12.21
C GLY A 49 -8.70 1.41 -12.53
N GLU A 50 -9.74 2.07 -13.04
CA GLU A 50 -9.70 3.50 -13.38
C GLU A 50 -9.38 4.37 -12.16
N GLU A 51 -9.90 4.00 -11.00
CA GLU A 51 -9.69 4.73 -9.74
C GLU A 51 -8.24 4.61 -9.25
N THR A 52 -7.61 3.44 -9.44
CA THR A 52 -6.18 3.25 -9.13
C THR A 52 -5.33 4.06 -10.08
N LEU A 53 -5.67 4.12 -11.37
CA LEU A 53 -4.98 4.96 -12.35
C LEU A 53 -5.16 6.45 -12.04
N ALA A 54 -6.35 6.86 -11.61
CA ALA A 54 -6.61 8.24 -11.19
C ALA A 54 -5.79 8.63 -9.95
N LEU A 55 -5.62 7.74 -8.98
CA LEU A 55 -4.72 7.95 -7.84
C LEU A 55 -3.26 8.08 -8.32
N ALA A 56 -2.83 7.18 -9.20
CA ALA A 56 -1.48 7.24 -9.78
C ALA A 56 -1.24 8.55 -10.53
N ASP A 57 -2.22 9.05 -11.31
CA ASP A 57 -2.13 10.33 -12.00
C ASP A 57 -1.94 11.51 -11.05
N ARG A 58 -2.60 11.48 -9.88
CA ARG A 58 -2.46 12.52 -8.85
C ARG A 58 -1.07 12.49 -8.21
N LEU A 59 -0.53 11.30 -7.97
CA LEU A 59 0.84 11.15 -7.45
C LEU A 59 1.88 11.60 -8.48
N VAL A 60 1.71 11.23 -9.75
CA VAL A 60 2.58 11.71 -10.84
C VAL A 60 2.47 13.23 -10.99
N GLY A 61 1.27 13.79 -10.93
CA GLY A 61 1.02 15.24 -10.94
C GLY A 61 1.64 15.97 -9.76
N ALA A 62 1.87 15.28 -8.64
CA ALA A 62 2.57 15.80 -7.47
C ALA A 62 4.11 15.63 -7.54
N GLY A 63 4.65 15.08 -8.65
CA GLY A 63 6.08 14.98 -8.90
C GLY A 63 6.72 13.66 -8.45
N PHE A 64 5.94 12.59 -8.24
CA PHE A 64 6.46 11.26 -7.92
C PHE A 64 6.57 10.37 -9.17
N GLU A 65 7.52 9.44 -9.15
CA GLU A 65 7.47 8.26 -10.01
C GLU A 65 6.55 7.23 -9.36
N VAL A 66 5.52 6.78 -10.08
CA VAL A 66 4.62 5.73 -9.59
C VAL A 66 4.99 4.39 -10.21
N ILE A 67 5.13 3.38 -9.36
CA ILE A 67 5.48 2.00 -9.72
C ILE A 67 4.35 1.11 -9.25
N MET A 68 3.60 0.52 -10.19
CA MET A 68 2.44 -0.32 -9.90
C MET A 68 2.73 -1.78 -10.26
N PRO A 69 2.99 -2.67 -9.30
CA PRO A 69 3.03 -4.10 -9.55
C PRO A 69 1.62 -4.65 -9.80
N HIS A 70 1.45 -5.44 -10.87
CA HIS A 70 0.20 -6.14 -11.14
C HIS A 70 0.20 -7.51 -10.49
N LEU A 71 -0.35 -7.61 -9.30
CA LEU A 71 -0.33 -8.82 -8.50
C LEU A 71 -1.51 -9.75 -8.81
N PHE A 72 -2.68 -9.17 -9.10
CA PHE A 72 -3.92 -9.92 -9.32
C PHE A 72 -5.00 -9.05 -10.00
N GLY A 73 -6.06 -9.71 -10.47
CA GLY A 73 -7.24 -9.03 -10.98
C GLY A 73 -7.11 -8.54 -12.42
N PRO A 74 -8.14 -7.88 -12.95
CA PRO A 74 -8.12 -7.27 -14.26
C PRO A 74 -7.29 -5.97 -14.25
N ILE A 75 -6.81 -5.58 -15.44
CA ILE A 75 -6.17 -4.32 -15.68
C ILE A 75 -7.12 -3.42 -16.48
N GLY A 76 -7.24 -2.15 -16.08
CA GLY A 76 -8.01 -1.14 -16.78
C GLY A 76 -9.53 -1.28 -16.67
N ARG A 77 -10.01 -2.17 -15.81
CA ARG A 77 -11.46 -2.37 -15.55
C ARG A 77 -11.68 -2.71 -14.08
N THR A 78 -12.61 -2.02 -13.45
CA THR A 78 -13.10 -2.38 -12.12
C THR A 78 -14.13 -3.50 -12.25
N SER A 79 -13.82 -4.72 -11.79
CA SER A 79 -14.73 -5.85 -11.82
C SER A 79 -14.93 -6.44 -10.43
N ILE A 80 -16.03 -6.10 -9.79
CA ILE A 80 -16.39 -6.60 -8.46
C ILE A 80 -16.84 -8.06 -8.50
N GLY A 81 -17.47 -8.52 -9.58
CA GLY A 81 -18.09 -9.86 -9.67
C GLY A 81 -17.15 -11.03 -9.97
N GLY A 82 -16.00 -10.79 -10.62
CA GLY A 82 -15.04 -11.85 -11.01
C GLY A 82 -14.01 -12.22 -9.94
N ASN A 83 -14.01 -11.51 -8.81
CA ASN A 83 -12.93 -11.54 -7.83
C ASN A 83 -13.06 -12.61 -6.75
N LEU A 84 -14.24 -13.16 -6.52
CA LEU A 84 -14.45 -14.15 -5.46
C LEU A 84 -13.60 -15.42 -5.67
N VAL A 85 -13.45 -15.87 -6.91
CA VAL A 85 -12.60 -17.04 -7.26
C VAL A 85 -11.11 -16.69 -7.13
N ARG A 86 -10.71 -15.47 -7.48
CA ARG A 86 -9.32 -15.02 -7.38
C ARG A 86 -8.88 -14.76 -5.94
N VAL A 87 -9.79 -14.28 -5.10
CA VAL A 87 -9.59 -14.19 -3.65
C VAL A 87 -9.34 -15.58 -3.04
N LEU A 88 -9.91 -16.64 -3.59
CA LEU A 88 -9.63 -18.03 -3.17
C LEU A 88 -8.20 -18.47 -3.55
N CYS A 89 -7.66 -18.02 -4.68
CA CYS A 89 -6.25 -18.26 -5.03
C CYS A 89 -5.30 -17.48 -4.11
N LEU A 90 -5.63 -16.22 -3.79
CA LEU A 90 -4.92 -15.42 -2.80
C LEU A 90 -5.01 -16.01 -1.38
N ARG A 91 -6.07 -16.76 -1.06
CA ARG A 91 -6.18 -17.51 0.21
C ARG A 91 -4.97 -18.39 0.50
N LYS A 92 -4.39 -19.00 -0.51
CA LYS A 92 -3.20 -19.86 -0.38
C LYS A 92 -1.97 -19.04 -0.03
N GLU A 93 -1.80 -17.88 -0.63
CA GLU A 93 -0.75 -16.91 -0.34
C GLU A 93 -0.92 -16.31 1.07
N PHE A 94 -2.16 -15.97 1.46
CA PHE A 94 -2.47 -15.40 2.78
C PHE A 94 -2.50 -16.41 3.92
N SER A 95 -2.77 -17.69 3.67
CA SER A 95 -2.64 -18.73 4.70
C SER A 95 -1.18 -18.89 5.15
N VAL A 96 -0.25 -18.54 4.30
CA VAL A 96 1.19 -18.51 4.62
C VAL A 96 1.52 -17.34 5.57
N LEU A 97 0.94 -16.14 5.37
CA LEU A 97 1.07 -15.01 6.31
C LEU A 97 0.52 -15.36 7.70
N ALA A 98 -0.63 -16.03 7.75
CA ALA A 98 -1.23 -16.47 9.02
C ALA A 98 -0.43 -17.56 9.76
N ALA A 99 0.50 -18.23 9.08
CA ALA A 99 1.30 -19.34 9.62
C ALA A 99 2.71 -18.94 10.09
N HIS A 100 2.95 -17.66 10.39
CA HIS A 100 4.26 -17.15 10.85
C HIS A 100 5.41 -17.34 9.82
N ARG A 101 5.09 -17.38 8.54
CA ARG A 101 6.06 -17.42 7.46
C ARG A 101 5.92 -16.16 6.61
N SER A 102 7.05 -15.64 6.15
CA SER A 102 7.08 -14.59 5.15
C SER A 102 6.28 -15.02 3.92
N SER A 103 5.31 -14.21 3.49
CA SER A 103 4.59 -14.50 2.26
C SER A 103 5.52 -14.31 1.07
N PRO A 104 5.60 -15.28 0.12
CA PRO A 104 6.41 -15.10 -1.10
C PRO A 104 6.10 -13.80 -1.83
N LEU A 105 4.86 -13.34 -1.78
CA LEU A 105 4.44 -12.07 -2.38
C LEU A 105 5.00 -10.85 -1.65
N VAL A 106 5.00 -10.86 -0.31
CA VAL A 106 5.62 -9.77 0.48
C VAL A 106 7.12 -9.76 0.28
N ASP A 107 7.77 -10.92 0.21
CA ASP A 107 9.20 -11.02 -0.09
C ASP A 107 9.52 -10.49 -1.49
N TRP A 108 8.71 -10.85 -2.48
CA TRP A 108 8.83 -10.32 -3.83
C TRP A 108 8.67 -8.79 -3.86
N LEU A 109 7.71 -8.23 -3.12
CA LEU A 109 7.53 -6.78 -3.00
C LEU A 109 8.73 -6.10 -2.33
N ARG A 110 9.34 -6.70 -1.31
CA ARG A 110 10.59 -6.20 -0.71
C ARG A 110 11.71 -6.15 -1.74
N LEU A 111 11.86 -7.22 -2.51
CA LEU A 111 12.88 -7.28 -3.57
C LEU A 111 12.60 -6.26 -4.68
N LEU A 112 11.34 -6.01 -5.05
CA LEU A 112 10.98 -4.93 -5.96
C LEU A 112 11.36 -3.55 -5.40
N CYS A 113 11.05 -3.26 -4.13
CA CYS A 113 11.43 -2.00 -3.49
C CYS A 113 12.96 -1.79 -3.48
N ARG A 114 13.72 -2.85 -3.19
CA ARG A 114 15.19 -2.82 -3.22
C ARG A 114 15.74 -2.59 -4.63
N ASP A 115 15.17 -3.25 -5.64
CA ASP A 115 15.53 -3.05 -7.05
C ASP A 115 15.25 -1.62 -7.51
N VAL A 116 14.08 -1.07 -7.17
CA VAL A 116 13.73 0.31 -7.47
C VAL A 116 14.69 1.28 -6.79
N ARG A 117 14.94 1.12 -5.49
CA ARG A 117 15.92 1.93 -4.75
C ARG A 117 17.28 1.94 -5.45
N GLN A 118 17.79 0.77 -5.80
CA GLN A 118 19.10 0.62 -6.43
C GLN A 118 19.12 1.19 -7.85
N SER A 119 18.13 0.86 -8.68
CA SER A 119 18.08 1.28 -10.09
C SER A 119 17.83 2.78 -10.28
N ARG A 120 17.19 3.44 -9.29
CA ARG A 120 16.97 4.89 -9.29
C ARG A 120 18.07 5.66 -8.55
N GLY A 121 18.96 4.96 -7.80
CA GLY A 121 20.01 5.59 -7.02
C GLY A 121 19.48 6.51 -5.91
N VAL A 122 18.35 6.13 -5.29
CA VAL A 122 17.68 6.89 -4.22
C VAL A 122 17.92 6.25 -2.86
N GLU A 123 17.73 7.01 -1.78
CA GLU A 123 17.84 6.49 -0.41
C GLU A 123 16.77 5.44 -0.07
N GLY A 124 15.60 5.56 -0.67
CA GLY A 124 14.53 4.59 -0.52
C GLY A 124 13.26 5.00 -1.25
N VAL A 125 12.22 4.17 -1.11
CA VAL A 125 10.94 4.32 -1.79
C VAL A 125 9.81 4.61 -0.81
N GLY A 126 8.74 5.24 -1.30
CA GLY A 126 7.44 5.25 -0.63
C GLY A 126 6.61 4.02 -1.01
N VAL A 127 5.73 3.58 -0.13
CA VAL A 127 4.80 2.49 -0.39
C VAL A 127 3.38 2.90 -0.02
N ILE A 128 2.42 2.69 -0.93
CA ILE A 128 0.99 2.73 -0.62
C ILE A 128 0.43 1.32 -0.82
N GLY A 129 -0.20 0.78 0.22
CA GLY A 129 -1.02 -0.41 0.12
C GLY A 129 -2.46 -0.09 0.50
N MET A 130 -3.44 -0.72 -0.17
CA MET A 130 -4.86 -0.42 0.00
C MET A 130 -5.65 -1.69 0.26
N CYS A 131 -6.62 -1.65 1.17
CA CYS A 131 -7.44 -2.80 1.56
C CYS A 131 -6.54 -3.96 2.03
N LEU A 132 -6.61 -5.09 1.36
CA LEU A 132 -5.79 -6.27 1.62
C LEU A 132 -4.28 -5.96 1.61
N THR A 133 -3.82 -5.22 0.62
CA THR A 133 -2.41 -4.85 0.46
C THR A 133 -1.95 -3.75 1.43
N GLY A 134 -2.87 -3.09 2.12
CA GLY A 134 -2.56 -2.22 3.25
C GLY A 134 -1.80 -2.94 4.36
N ASN A 135 -2.10 -4.25 4.58
CA ASN A 135 -1.33 -5.06 5.52
C ASN A 135 0.11 -5.32 5.01
N PHE A 136 0.33 -5.34 3.68
CA PHE A 136 1.69 -5.44 3.13
C PHE A 136 2.48 -4.16 3.35
N ALA A 137 1.86 -2.98 3.17
CA ALA A 137 2.53 -1.72 3.44
C ALA A 137 3.03 -1.62 4.88
N ILE A 138 2.25 -2.14 5.86
CA ILE A 138 2.67 -2.23 7.27
C ILE A 138 3.90 -3.14 7.41
N SER A 139 3.98 -4.25 6.67
CA SER A 139 5.13 -5.16 6.76
C SER A 139 6.35 -4.64 6.00
N LEU A 140 6.13 -3.91 4.90
CA LEU A 140 7.20 -3.43 4.03
C LEU A 140 8.02 -2.31 4.64
N ILE A 141 7.47 -1.52 5.57
CA ILE A 141 8.20 -0.43 6.24
C ILE A 141 9.40 -0.94 7.05
N ALA A 142 9.42 -2.22 7.43
CA ALA A 142 10.56 -2.85 8.08
C ALA A 142 11.78 -3.02 7.16
N ASP A 143 11.59 -2.95 5.82
CA ASP A 143 12.69 -3.07 4.87
C ASP A 143 13.44 -1.75 4.71
N ASP A 144 14.78 -1.80 4.67
CA ASP A 144 15.65 -0.61 4.57
C ASP A 144 15.44 0.18 3.29
N SER A 145 14.89 -0.45 2.25
CA SER A 145 14.56 0.23 1.00
C SER A 145 13.28 1.06 1.07
N VAL A 146 12.47 0.94 2.13
CA VAL A 146 11.20 1.66 2.29
C VAL A 146 11.36 2.73 3.35
N LEU A 147 11.30 4.01 2.98
CA LEU A 147 11.40 5.13 3.91
C LEU A 147 10.06 5.58 4.46
N ALA A 148 8.99 5.39 3.70
CA ALA A 148 7.66 5.87 4.04
C ALA A 148 6.58 4.89 3.62
N ALA A 149 5.59 4.63 4.47
CA ALA A 149 4.49 3.74 4.15
C ALA A 149 3.13 4.34 4.50
N VAL A 150 2.16 4.10 3.64
CA VAL A 150 0.74 4.42 3.84
C VAL A 150 -0.07 3.15 3.69
N ALA A 151 -0.80 2.78 4.74
CA ALA A 151 -1.76 1.70 4.71
C ALA A 151 -3.18 2.30 4.65
N SER A 152 -3.75 2.38 3.45
CA SER A 152 -5.11 2.85 3.30
C SER A 152 -6.07 1.70 3.57
N GLN A 153 -7.01 1.90 4.49
CA GLN A 153 -8.03 0.94 4.94
C GLN A 153 -7.53 -0.52 5.00
N PRO A 154 -6.49 -0.85 5.79
CA PRO A 154 -5.94 -2.19 5.85
C PRO A 154 -6.98 -3.20 6.34
N ALA A 155 -7.39 -4.13 5.49
CA ALA A 155 -8.47 -5.06 5.77
C ALA A 155 -8.13 -6.49 5.38
N MET A 156 -8.78 -7.45 6.06
CA MET A 156 -8.78 -8.86 5.69
C MET A 156 -10.24 -9.29 5.45
N PRO A 157 -10.67 -9.46 4.20
CA PRO A 157 -12.09 -9.55 3.87
C PRO A 157 -12.81 -10.80 4.43
N PHE A 158 -12.09 -11.85 4.87
CA PHE A 158 -12.75 -13.13 5.14
C PHE A 158 -12.42 -13.81 6.47
N PHE A 159 -11.31 -13.49 7.16
CA PHE A 159 -10.91 -14.19 8.38
C PHE A 159 -10.15 -13.28 9.35
N LYS A 160 -10.51 -13.41 10.65
CA LYS A 160 -9.80 -12.70 11.73
C LYS A 160 -9.54 -11.23 11.38
N GLN A 161 -10.58 -10.54 10.92
CA GLN A 161 -10.51 -9.14 10.45
C GLN A 161 -9.77 -8.22 11.43
N ARG A 162 -9.84 -8.53 12.73
CA ARG A 162 -9.20 -7.78 13.82
C ARG A 162 -7.71 -8.07 13.99
N ALA A 163 -7.15 -9.12 13.36
CA ALA A 163 -5.76 -9.51 13.58
C ALA A 163 -4.79 -8.74 12.66
N LEU A 164 -3.56 -8.56 13.15
CA LEU A 164 -2.49 -7.94 12.34
C LEU A 164 -1.97 -8.87 11.24
N HIS A 165 -2.12 -10.19 11.39
CA HIS A 165 -1.54 -11.21 10.51
C HIS A 165 0.00 -11.11 10.38
N MET A 166 0.65 -10.77 11.46
CA MET A 166 2.11 -10.65 11.59
C MET A 166 2.58 -11.50 12.75
N SER A 167 3.81 -12.01 12.69
CA SER A 167 4.45 -12.64 13.84
C SER A 167 4.87 -11.58 14.87
N ALA A 168 5.15 -12.00 16.11
CA ALA A 168 5.67 -11.08 17.12
C ALA A 168 7.04 -10.48 16.72
N HIS A 169 7.84 -11.24 15.97
CA HIS A 169 9.11 -10.78 15.43
C HIS A 169 8.89 -9.68 14.37
N ASP A 170 7.99 -9.92 13.39
CA ASP A 170 7.69 -8.92 12.37
C ASP A 170 7.13 -7.62 12.98
N VAL A 171 6.32 -7.72 14.04
CA VAL A 171 5.83 -6.54 14.76
C VAL A 171 6.98 -5.75 15.38
N GLU A 172 7.98 -6.42 15.97
CA GLU A 172 9.13 -5.75 16.56
C GLU A 172 10.02 -5.12 15.49
N ASP A 173 10.26 -5.79 14.36
CA ASP A 173 11.01 -5.24 13.24
C ASP A 173 10.36 -3.95 12.69
N VAL A 174 9.02 -3.96 12.54
CA VAL A 174 8.26 -2.77 12.14
C VAL A 174 8.37 -1.66 13.19
N ARG A 175 8.28 -1.99 14.49
CA ARG A 175 8.44 -0.99 15.57
C ARG A 175 9.81 -0.34 15.54
N GLN A 176 10.86 -1.13 15.36
CA GLN A 176 12.22 -0.63 15.26
C GLN A 176 12.38 0.29 14.04
N ALA A 177 11.94 -0.15 12.86
CA ALA A 177 11.99 0.67 11.66
C ALA A 177 11.25 2.01 11.82
N LEU A 178 10.07 2.00 12.45
CA LEU A 178 9.29 3.21 12.69
C LEU A 178 9.90 4.14 13.75
N ASN A 179 10.73 3.62 14.68
CA ASN A 179 11.53 4.48 15.58
C ASN A 179 12.59 5.27 14.80
N GLU A 180 13.16 4.70 13.77
CA GLU A 180 14.23 5.29 12.96
C GLU A 180 13.70 6.19 11.85
N LYS A 181 12.66 5.72 11.12
CA LYS A 181 12.11 6.38 9.93
C LYS A 181 11.00 7.39 10.24
N GLY A 182 10.45 7.35 11.45
CA GLY A 182 9.28 8.14 11.85
C GLY A 182 7.95 7.42 11.53
N PRO A 183 6.83 8.05 11.88
CA PRO A 183 5.53 7.40 11.85
C PRO A 183 5.04 7.16 10.41
N MET A 184 4.49 5.97 10.16
CA MET A 184 3.68 5.67 8.98
C MET A 184 2.25 6.20 9.14
N GLN A 185 1.49 6.26 8.03
CA GLN A 185 0.09 6.66 8.04
C GLN A 185 -0.84 5.45 7.81
N VAL A 186 -1.96 5.45 8.54
CA VAL A 186 -3.07 4.53 8.33
C VAL A 186 -4.34 5.34 8.10
N LEU A 187 -5.05 5.09 6.99
CA LEU A 187 -6.27 5.80 6.61
C LEU A 187 -7.47 4.86 6.74
N ARG A 188 -8.61 5.34 7.22
CA ARG A 188 -9.88 4.60 7.21
C ARG A 188 -11.07 5.54 7.32
N PHE A 189 -12.24 5.07 6.90
CA PHE A 189 -13.48 5.73 7.31
C PHE A 189 -13.90 5.30 8.73
N GLU A 190 -14.60 6.18 9.43
CA GLU A 190 -15.10 5.92 10.78
C GLU A 190 -15.98 4.67 10.82
N ASP A 191 -16.92 4.56 9.86
CA ASP A 191 -17.87 3.45 9.73
C ASP A 191 -17.47 2.44 8.65
N ASP A 192 -16.14 2.20 8.44
CA ASP A 192 -15.66 1.22 7.48
C ASP A 192 -16.06 -0.20 7.91
N PRO A 193 -16.83 -0.94 7.07
CA PRO A 193 -17.31 -2.28 7.43
C PRO A 193 -16.23 -3.37 7.36
N LEU A 194 -15.08 -3.10 6.73
CA LEU A 194 -13.99 -4.07 6.55
C LEU A 194 -12.75 -3.70 7.38
N CYS A 195 -12.34 -2.43 7.36
CA CYS A 195 -11.31 -1.88 8.24
C CYS A 195 -11.96 -1.32 9.50
N THR A 196 -12.43 -2.23 10.38
CA THR A 196 -13.20 -1.87 11.56
C THR A 196 -12.37 -1.13 12.62
N SER A 197 -13.04 -0.49 13.57
CA SER A 197 -12.37 0.15 14.71
C SER A 197 -11.50 -0.81 15.51
N GLU A 198 -11.93 -2.08 15.64
CA GLU A 198 -11.13 -3.10 16.33
C GLU A 198 -9.84 -3.47 15.57
N LYS A 199 -9.87 -3.41 14.21
CA LYS A 199 -8.64 -3.55 13.42
C LYS A 199 -7.70 -2.39 13.67
N SER A 200 -8.23 -1.17 13.66
CA SER A 200 -7.49 0.05 13.98
C SER A 200 -6.87 -0.01 15.39
N GLU A 201 -7.65 -0.38 16.40
CA GLU A 201 -7.15 -0.57 17.76
C GLU A 201 -6.03 -1.62 17.84
N CYS A 202 -6.15 -2.71 17.09
CA CYS A 202 -5.12 -3.75 17.04
C CYS A 202 -3.80 -3.19 16.48
N ILE A 203 -3.86 -2.42 15.38
CA ILE A 203 -2.71 -1.73 14.81
C ILE A 203 -2.12 -0.75 15.82
N HIS A 204 -2.97 0.07 16.43
CA HIS A 204 -2.53 1.07 17.41
C HIS A 204 -1.83 0.41 18.61
N LYS A 205 -2.42 -0.62 19.21
CA LYS A 205 -1.83 -1.36 20.34
C LYS A 205 -0.52 -2.06 20.00
N ALA A 206 -0.37 -2.49 18.74
CA ALA A 206 0.86 -3.17 18.32
C ALA A 206 2.02 -2.21 18.14
N PHE A 207 1.77 -1.01 17.64
CA PHE A 207 2.85 -0.12 17.21
C PHE A 207 3.00 1.13 18.05
N ASN A 208 1.94 1.67 18.64
CA ASN A 208 2.00 2.87 19.47
C ASN A 208 2.11 2.53 20.96
N ASP A 209 2.76 3.38 21.70
CA ASP A 209 2.81 3.36 23.18
C ASP A 209 2.85 4.80 23.71
N HIS A 210 2.92 4.97 25.04
CA HIS A 210 2.94 6.30 25.67
C HIS A 210 4.20 7.11 25.38
N ASN A 211 5.25 6.49 24.83
CA ASN A 211 6.51 7.17 24.51
C ASN A 211 6.61 7.53 23.01
N ALA A 212 5.90 6.81 22.12
CA ALA A 212 6.05 6.99 20.69
C ALA A 212 4.76 6.70 19.90
N THR A 213 4.44 7.63 19.01
CA THR A 213 3.41 7.44 17.97
C THR A 213 4.09 7.00 16.68
N ARG A 214 4.11 5.69 16.44
CA ARG A 214 4.73 5.05 15.25
C ARG A 214 3.76 4.89 14.09
N VAL A 215 2.47 4.88 14.39
CA VAL A 215 1.40 4.85 13.41
C VAL A 215 0.47 6.02 13.66
N LYS A 216 0.37 6.92 12.68
CA LYS A 216 -0.57 8.02 12.68
C LYS A 216 -1.83 7.61 11.94
N GLU A 217 -2.90 7.40 12.69
CA GLU A 217 -4.20 7.11 12.10
C GLU A 217 -4.90 8.41 11.65
N ILE A 218 -5.48 8.37 10.47
CA ILE A 218 -6.32 9.42 9.90
C ILE A 218 -7.70 8.79 9.65
N THR A 219 -8.60 9.00 10.58
CA THR A 219 -9.99 8.55 10.49
C THR A 219 -10.82 9.62 9.80
N LEU A 220 -11.47 9.25 8.69
CA LEU A 220 -12.36 10.13 7.94
C LEU A 220 -13.79 9.95 8.39
N PRO A 221 -14.57 11.02 8.47
CA PRO A 221 -15.99 10.92 8.85
C PRO A 221 -16.78 10.16 7.79
N GLY A 222 -17.82 9.48 8.24
CA GLY A 222 -18.79 8.80 7.38
C GLY A 222 -18.44 7.34 7.07
N LYS A 223 -19.16 6.83 6.07
CA LYS A 223 -19.16 5.42 5.69
C LYS A 223 -18.52 5.25 4.32
N GLY A 224 -17.62 4.30 4.20
CA GLY A 224 -16.91 3.93 2.97
C GLY A 224 -15.85 2.90 3.28
N HIS A 225 -15.06 2.54 2.27
CA HIS A 225 -13.92 1.63 2.45
C HIS A 225 -12.69 2.14 1.70
N SER A 226 -12.81 2.41 0.39
CA SER A 226 -11.68 2.71 -0.50
C SER A 226 -11.31 4.20 -0.51
N VAL A 227 -10.66 4.66 0.57
CA VAL A 227 -10.40 6.10 0.85
C VAL A 227 -9.74 6.85 -0.31
N LEU A 228 -8.76 6.23 -0.98
CA LEU A 228 -7.95 6.87 -2.02
C LEU A 228 -8.41 6.54 -3.46
N THR A 229 -9.42 5.67 -3.60
CA THR A 229 -9.87 5.13 -4.90
C THR A 229 -11.39 5.20 -5.05
N LEU A 230 -12.14 4.11 -4.86
CA LEU A 230 -13.57 4.02 -5.17
C LEU A 230 -14.46 5.03 -4.42
N ASP A 231 -14.13 5.34 -3.15
CA ASP A 231 -14.87 6.31 -2.33
C ASP A 231 -14.19 7.69 -2.31
N PHE A 232 -13.20 7.92 -3.18
CA PHE A 232 -12.50 9.19 -3.28
C PHE A 232 -13.35 10.24 -3.99
N VAL A 233 -13.48 11.40 -3.35
CA VAL A 233 -14.16 12.57 -3.91
C VAL A 233 -13.16 13.70 -4.10
N ASP A 234 -12.96 14.12 -5.36
CA ASP A 234 -11.99 15.17 -5.73
C ASP A 234 -12.61 16.56 -5.66
N GLU A 235 -13.05 16.94 -4.45
CA GLU A 235 -13.62 18.25 -4.17
C GLU A 235 -12.83 18.97 -3.07
N ALA A 236 -12.61 20.25 -3.24
CA ALA A 236 -11.91 21.07 -2.27
C ALA A 236 -12.64 21.04 -0.91
N GLY A 237 -11.93 20.70 0.16
CA GLY A 237 -12.49 20.56 1.50
C GLY A 237 -13.12 19.21 1.80
N HIS A 238 -13.23 18.30 0.82
CA HIS A 238 -13.71 16.94 1.09
C HIS A 238 -12.67 16.14 1.90
N PRO A 239 -13.06 15.33 2.91
CA PRO A 239 -12.14 14.61 3.78
C PRO A 239 -11.18 13.68 3.03
N THR A 240 -11.65 12.98 1.98
CA THR A 240 -10.79 12.08 1.18
C THR A 240 -9.75 12.85 0.38
N ARG A 241 -10.10 14.05 -0.14
CA ARG A 241 -9.13 14.92 -0.81
C ARG A 241 -8.08 15.42 0.18
N ALA A 242 -8.47 15.86 1.37
CA ALA A 242 -7.55 16.27 2.42
C ALA A 242 -6.64 15.11 2.86
N ALA A 243 -7.16 13.88 2.91
CA ALA A 243 -6.36 12.70 3.21
C ALA A 243 -5.29 12.44 2.14
N LEU A 244 -5.64 12.55 0.84
CA LEU A 244 -4.67 12.43 -0.24
C LEU A 244 -3.61 13.54 -0.20
N ASP A 245 -4.02 14.78 0.04
CA ASP A 245 -3.09 15.91 0.17
C ASP A 245 -2.09 15.68 1.34
N ASN A 246 -2.55 15.10 2.45
CA ASN A 246 -1.70 14.68 3.56
C ASN A 246 -0.72 13.55 3.17
N VAL A 247 -1.16 12.57 2.38
CA VAL A 247 -0.30 11.48 1.87
C VAL A 247 0.80 12.04 0.97
N ILE A 248 0.44 12.93 0.05
CA ILE A 248 1.38 13.60 -0.86
C ILE A 248 2.42 14.41 -0.05
N ALA A 249 1.98 15.22 0.91
CA ALA A 249 2.87 15.99 1.77
C ALA A 249 3.78 15.09 2.62
N TYR A 250 3.26 13.98 3.13
CA TYR A 250 4.01 13.00 3.89
C TYR A 250 5.14 12.39 3.05
N PHE A 251 4.86 11.91 1.83
CA PHE A 251 5.89 11.39 0.95
C PHE A 251 6.88 12.47 0.51
N GLY A 252 6.40 13.67 0.19
CA GLY A 252 7.28 14.81 -0.12
C GLY A 252 8.29 15.07 0.99
N LYS A 253 7.86 15.00 2.26
CA LYS A 253 8.76 15.18 3.40
C LYS A 253 9.74 14.01 3.58
N GLN A 254 9.24 12.76 3.47
CA GLN A 254 10.04 11.57 3.82
C GLN A 254 11.00 11.13 2.71
N LEU A 255 10.66 11.38 1.44
CA LEU A 255 11.43 10.90 0.30
C LEU A 255 12.38 11.93 -0.30
N THR A 256 12.21 13.24 0.05
CA THR A 256 13.07 14.33 -0.45
C THR A 256 13.96 14.92 0.65
N ALA A 257 13.90 14.43 1.88
CA ALA A 257 14.66 14.96 3.02
C ALA A 257 16.13 14.53 3.06
N ALA A 258 16.72 14.10 1.95
CA ALA A 258 18.15 13.78 1.82
C ALA A 258 18.85 14.87 0.99
N ASP A 259 19.00 16.07 1.60
CA ASP A 259 19.98 17.10 1.21
C ASP A 259 20.72 17.59 2.46
#